data_184436b35f26d6e731f756f78704274d
#
_entry.id   184436b35f26d6e731f756f78704274d
#
_cell.length_a   1.000
_cell.length_b   1.000
_cell.length_c   1.000
_cell.angle_alpha   90.00
_cell.angle_beta   90.00
_cell.angle_gamma   90.00
#
_symmetry.space_group_name_H-M   'P 1'
#
loop_
_entity.id
_entity.type
_entity.pdbx_description
1 polymer ?
#
loop_
_entity_poly.entity_id
_entity_poly.type
_entity_poly.pdbx_seq_one_letter_code
_entity_poly.pdbx_strand_id
1 'polypeptide(L)'
;MSTSLPEAVRLFDPNLPLAVAYSGGADSTALLLACAEKWPGQVHAFHVHHGLQAAADDFERHCQQVCQAARVPLHVRRVDARHAPGQSPEDAARRARYQAFEALALDTVGLVAIKDIALAQHADDQVETLLLALSRGAGLPGLSAMPARWVRAGLNYHRPLLQVPGSELRAWLRQRGAGWIEDPSNADSRYTRNRIRAELLPVLQAAFPQFRSTFARSAEHAAQAKGLLIELAELDLAQVGVPPQLAPLQDLSRPRQANLLRHWLHSQFAAVPSTAQLAELLDQIAACTTRGHHIRIKVATGYIERRGSGLHWYNPALSP
;
A
#
# COMPACT_ATOMS: atom_id res chain seq x y z
N MET A 1 3.96 -14.09 19.67
CA MET A 1 2.86 -15.04 19.43
C MET A 1 2.09 -14.56 18.22
N SER A 2 1.67 -15.43 17.32
CA SER A 2 0.80 -15.04 16.19
C SER A 2 -0.61 -14.76 16.72
N THR A 3 -1.22 -13.69 16.26
CA THR A 3 -2.59 -13.30 16.63
C THR A 3 -3.58 -14.20 15.89
N SER A 4 -4.62 -14.70 16.57
CA SER A 4 -5.71 -15.42 15.91
C SER A 4 -6.66 -14.47 15.19
N LEU A 5 -7.44 -14.97 14.21
CA LEU A 5 -8.45 -14.16 13.53
C LEU A 5 -9.47 -13.55 14.50
N PRO A 6 -10.07 -14.31 15.45
CA PRO A 6 -11.01 -13.73 16.43
C PRO A 6 -10.38 -12.63 17.28
N GLU A 7 -9.12 -12.78 17.68
CA GLU A 7 -8.42 -11.77 18.45
C GLU A 7 -8.13 -10.51 17.62
N ALA A 8 -7.66 -10.67 16.38
CA ALA A 8 -7.42 -9.56 15.47
C ALA A 8 -8.70 -8.74 15.22
N VAL A 9 -9.82 -9.41 14.98
CA VAL A 9 -11.11 -8.74 14.80
C VAL A 9 -11.61 -8.13 16.12
N ARG A 10 -11.40 -8.76 17.27
CA ARG A 10 -11.73 -8.20 18.58
C ARG A 10 -11.03 -6.87 18.85
N LEU A 11 -9.74 -6.77 18.47
CA LEU A 11 -8.92 -5.55 18.63
C LEU A 11 -9.16 -4.49 17.54
N PHE A 12 -9.79 -4.88 16.44
CA PHE A 12 -10.10 -3.97 15.35
C PHE A 12 -11.28 -3.08 15.73
N ASP A 13 -11.08 -1.76 15.64
CA ASP A 13 -12.06 -0.73 16.03
C ASP A 13 -12.20 0.31 14.90
N PRO A 14 -12.99 0.02 13.84
CA PRO A 14 -13.29 0.97 12.77
C PRO A 14 -14.48 1.86 13.14
N ASN A 15 -14.65 2.96 12.41
CA ASN A 15 -15.94 3.63 12.39
C ASN A 15 -16.96 2.77 11.64
N LEU A 16 -18.14 2.66 12.20
CA LEU A 16 -19.26 1.93 11.60
C LEU A 16 -20.20 2.88 10.87
N PRO A 17 -20.79 2.48 9.79
CA PRO A 17 -20.68 1.16 9.14
C PRO A 17 -19.36 0.94 8.40
N LEU A 18 -18.90 -0.31 8.38
CA LEU A 18 -17.65 -0.76 7.79
C LEU A 18 -17.87 -1.41 6.43
N ALA A 19 -17.07 -1.09 5.42
CA ALA A 19 -16.96 -1.92 4.23
C ALA A 19 -15.81 -2.92 4.34
N VAL A 20 -16.01 -4.15 3.87
CA VAL A 20 -14.97 -5.14 3.67
C VAL A 20 -14.72 -5.30 2.18
N ALA A 21 -13.48 -5.10 1.73
CA ALA A 21 -13.07 -5.37 0.35
C ALA A 21 -13.13 -6.89 0.11
N TYR A 22 -14.14 -7.34 -0.64
CA TYR A 22 -14.50 -8.74 -0.76
C TYR A 22 -14.24 -9.27 -2.17
N SER A 23 -13.31 -10.21 -2.29
CA SER A 23 -12.96 -10.84 -3.58
C SER A 23 -13.59 -12.22 -3.79
N GLY A 24 -14.16 -12.83 -2.75
CA GLY A 24 -14.63 -14.23 -2.77
C GLY A 24 -13.56 -15.26 -2.41
N GLY A 25 -12.28 -14.85 -2.32
CA GLY A 25 -11.18 -15.72 -1.87
C GLY A 25 -11.17 -15.93 -0.35
N ALA A 26 -10.41 -16.93 0.11
CA ALA A 26 -10.38 -17.36 1.52
C ALA A 26 -10.19 -16.22 2.51
N ASP A 27 -9.16 -15.38 2.30
CA ASP A 27 -8.76 -14.36 3.25
C ASP A 27 -9.84 -13.28 3.41
N SER A 28 -10.42 -12.83 2.29
CA SER A 28 -11.50 -11.83 2.29
C SER A 28 -12.81 -12.40 2.83
N THR A 29 -13.09 -13.69 2.60
CA THR A 29 -14.26 -14.37 3.17
C THR A 29 -14.12 -14.49 4.69
N ALA A 30 -12.95 -14.87 5.19
CA ALA A 30 -12.70 -14.94 6.63
C ALA A 30 -12.88 -13.57 7.32
N LEU A 31 -12.33 -12.50 6.74
CA LEU A 31 -12.50 -11.15 7.26
C LEU A 31 -13.95 -10.70 7.25
N LEU A 32 -14.67 -10.92 6.13
CA LEU A 32 -16.07 -10.52 5.96
C LEU A 32 -16.95 -11.19 7.02
N LEU A 33 -16.87 -12.51 7.15
CA LEU A 33 -17.69 -13.26 8.08
C LEU A 33 -17.38 -12.91 9.53
N ALA A 34 -16.10 -12.78 9.89
CA ALA A 34 -15.70 -12.42 11.25
C ALA A 34 -16.14 -10.99 11.63
N CYS A 35 -16.09 -10.03 10.67
CA CYS A 35 -16.63 -8.69 10.90
C CYS A 35 -18.16 -8.69 11.01
N ALA A 36 -18.87 -9.46 10.17
CA ALA A 36 -20.32 -9.57 10.21
C ALA A 36 -20.82 -10.22 11.53
N GLU A 37 -20.07 -11.19 12.07
CA GLU A 37 -20.33 -11.76 13.40
C GLU A 37 -20.17 -10.72 14.52
N LYS A 38 -19.13 -9.85 14.44
CA LYS A 38 -18.85 -8.84 15.46
C LYS A 38 -19.83 -7.65 15.40
N TRP A 39 -20.21 -7.22 14.20
CA TRP A 39 -21.06 -6.04 13.97
C TRP A 39 -22.24 -6.35 13.05
N PRO A 40 -23.23 -7.10 13.53
CA PRO A 40 -24.40 -7.47 12.74
C PRO A 40 -25.13 -6.27 12.17
N GLY A 41 -25.40 -6.27 10.86
CA GLY A 41 -26.11 -5.19 10.17
C GLY A 41 -25.28 -3.91 9.94
N GLN A 42 -24.01 -3.86 10.37
CA GLN A 42 -23.12 -2.69 10.23
C GLN A 42 -21.95 -2.95 9.27
N VAL A 43 -21.95 -4.11 8.60
CA VAL A 43 -20.88 -4.51 7.66
C VAL A 43 -21.46 -4.58 6.25
N HIS A 44 -20.74 -4.01 5.30
CA HIS A 44 -21.02 -4.05 3.87
C HIS A 44 -19.88 -4.74 3.13
N ALA A 45 -20.16 -5.44 2.04
CA ALA A 45 -19.16 -6.05 1.17
C ALA A 45 -18.96 -5.18 -0.08
N PHE A 46 -17.72 -4.80 -0.39
CA PHE A 46 -17.34 -4.09 -1.61
C PHE A 46 -16.60 -5.05 -2.55
N HIS A 47 -17.25 -5.45 -3.63
CA HIS A 47 -16.70 -6.33 -4.65
C HIS A 47 -16.32 -5.54 -5.91
N VAL A 48 -15.09 -5.74 -6.39
CA VAL A 48 -14.60 -5.15 -7.64
C VAL A 48 -14.47 -6.23 -8.70
N HIS A 49 -15.32 -6.16 -9.71
CA HIS A 49 -15.33 -7.07 -10.85
C HIS A 49 -14.41 -6.52 -11.95
N HIS A 50 -13.28 -7.18 -12.21
CA HIS A 50 -12.24 -6.67 -13.11
C HIS A 50 -12.51 -6.92 -14.60
N GLY A 51 -13.54 -7.67 -14.97
CA GLY A 51 -13.96 -7.90 -16.38
C GLY A 51 -12.98 -8.69 -17.26
N LEU A 52 -11.89 -9.22 -16.71
CA LEU A 52 -10.78 -9.78 -17.49
C LEU A 52 -10.92 -11.27 -17.81
N GLN A 53 -11.85 -12.00 -17.17
CA GLN A 53 -11.98 -13.45 -17.30
C GLN A 53 -13.45 -13.89 -17.20
N ALA A 54 -13.83 -14.96 -17.93
CA ALA A 54 -15.14 -15.60 -17.78
C ALA A 54 -15.41 -16.08 -16.34
N ALA A 55 -14.34 -16.42 -15.60
CA ALA A 55 -14.43 -16.77 -14.18
C ALA A 55 -14.90 -15.61 -13.27
N ALA A 56 -14.83 -14.35 -13.71
CA ALA A 56 -15.22 -13.21 -12.89
C ALA A 56 -16.73 -13.21 -12.54
N ASP A 57 -17.58 -13.71 -13.43
CA ASP A 57 -19.02 -13.86 -13.18
C ASP A 57 -19.29 -14.97 -12.15
N ASP A 58 -18.49 -16.03 -12.11
CA ASP A 58 -18.59 -17.08 -11.10
C ASP A 58 -18.16 -16.56 -9.73
N PHE A 59 -17.14 -15.73 -9.67
CA PHE A 59 -16.72 -15.04 -8.43
C PHE A 59 -17.82 -14.11 -7.92
N GLU A 60 -18.42 -13.30 -8.79
CA GLU A 60 -19.52 -12.39 -8.39
C GLU A 60 -20.70 -13.20 -7.83
N ARG A 61 -21.10 -14.29 -8.51
CA ARG A 61 -22.21 -15.18 -8.07
C ARG A 61 -21.92 -15.80 -6.70
N HIS A 62 -20.69 -16.28 -6.49
CA HIS A 62 -20.29 -16.81 -5.18
C HIS A 62 -20.33 -15.71 -4.12
N CYS A 63 -19.83 -14.51 -4.42
CA CYS A 63 -19.88 -13.37 -3.48
C CYS A 63 -21.33 -13.04 -3.10
N GLN A 64 -22.27 -13.08 -4.05
CA GLN A 64 -23.71 -12.87 -3.80
C GLN A 64 -24.26 -13.92 -2.84
N GLN A 65 -23.95 -15.21 -3.06
CA GLN A 65 -24.43 -16.31 -2.21
C GLN A 65 -23.92 -16.19 -0.78
N VAL A 66 -22.61 -15.94 -0.60
CA VAL A 66 -22.01 -15.79 0.75
C VAL A 66 -22.58 -14.57 1.47
N CYS A 67 -22.69 -13.42 0.79
CA CYS A 67 -23.23 -12.21 1.38
C CYS A 67 -24.71 -12.37 1.76
N GLN A 68 -25.52 -13.04 0.92
CA GLN A 68 -26.91 -13.36 1.22
C GLN A 68 -27.02 -14.24 2.48
N ALA A 69 -26.22 -15.32 2.58
CA ALA A 69 -26.21 -16.21 3.73
C ALA A 69 -25.77 -15.49 5.02
N ALA A 70 -24.78 -14.59 4.90
CA ALA A 70 -24.28 -13.79 6.03
C ALA A 70 -25.15 -12.54 6.34
N ARG A 71 -26.18 -12.25 5.55
CA ARG A 71 -27.03 -11.04 5.65
C ARG A 71 -26.21 -9.75 5.57
N VAL A 72 -25.19 -9.72 4.71
CA VAL A 72 -24.33 -8.58 4.44
C VAL A 72 -24.70 -7.96 3.10
N PRO A 73 -25.00 -6.65 3.02
CA PRO A 73 -25.23 -5.97 1.74
C PRO A 73 -23.97 -6.04 0.86
N LEU A 74 -24.14 -6.49 -0.38
CA LEU A 74 -23.06 -6.56 -1.39
C LEU A 74 -23.21 -5.41 -2.38
N HIS A 75 -22.14 -4.62 -2.51
CA HIS A 75 -22.02 -3.56 -3.52
C HIS A 75 -20.96 -3.97 -4.54
N VAL A 76 -21.35 -4.01 -5.81
CA VAL A 76 -20.48 -4.46 -6.91
C VAL A 76 -20.14 -3.29 -7.82
N ARG A 77 -18.86 -3.13 -8.15
CA ARG A 77 -18.37 -2.19 -9.17
C ARG A 77 -17.61 -2.93 -10.25
N ARG A 78 -18.04 -2.80 -11.49
CA ARG A 78 -17.34 -3.34 -12.64
C ARG A 78 -16.34 -2.31 -13.14
N VAL A 79 -15.08 -2.73 -13.34
CA VAL A 79 -13.99 -1.87 -13.80
C VAL A 79 -13.27 -2.50 -14.98
N ASP A 80 -12.81 -1.66 -15.90
CA ASP A 80 -11.88 -2.09 -16.94
C ASP A 80 -10.45 -2.03 -16.38
N ALA A 81 -9.88 -3.19 -16.10
CA ALA A 81 -8.53 -3.30 -15.55
C ALA A 81 -7.45 -3.48 -16.64
N ARG A 82 -7.76 -3.21 -17.92
CA ARG A 82 -6.75 -3.21 -18.99
C ARG A 82 -5.68 -2.17 -18.72
N HIS A 83 -4.43 -2.54 -18.93
CA HIS A 83 -3.28 -1.66 -18.72
C HIS A 83 -2.79 -1.06 -20.04
N ALA A 84 -2.30 0.17 -20.01
CA ALA A 84 -1.62 0.77 -21.16
C ALA A 84 -0.22 0.14 -21.37
N PRO A 85 0.32 0.18 -22.59
CA PRO A 85 1.69 -0.27 -22.87
C PRO A 85 2.69 0.38 -21.91
N GLY A 86 3.58 -0.42 -21.32
CA GLY A 86 4.59 0.05 -20.34
C GLY A 86 4.12 0.20 -18.90
N GLN A 87 2.84 -0.04 -18.60
CA GLN A 87 2.35 -0.08 -17.21
C GLN A 87 2.39 -1.51 -16.66
N SER A 88 2.71 -1.63 -15.36
CA SER A 88 2.56 -2.89 -14.64
C SER A 88 1.08 -3.26 -14.55
N PRO A 89 0.66 -4.47 -15.01
CA PRO A 89 -0.73 -4.94 -14.87
C PRO A 89 -1.20 -4.92 -13.41
N GLU A 90 -0.31 -5.28 -12.47
CA GLU A 90 -0.61 -5.30 -11.04
C GLU A 90 -0.91 -3.88 -10.51
N ASP A 91 -0.09 -2.88 -10.91
CA ASP A 91 -0.29 -1.49 -10.50
C ASP A 91 -1.54 -0.88 -11.12
N ALA A 92 -1.88 -1.23 -12.37
CA ALA A 92 -3.10 -0.78 -13.03
C ALA A 92 -4.34 -1.35 -12.32
N ALA A 93 -4.37 -2.67 -12.08
CA ALA A 93 -5.44 -3.34 -11.35
C ALA A 93 -5.59 -2.81 -9.93
N ARG A 94 -4.47 -2.52 -9.25
CA ARG A 94 -4.48 -1.91 -7.92
C ARG A 94 -5.10 -0.51 -7.93
N ARG A 95 -4.73 0.35 -8.88
CA ARG A 95 -5.31 1.70 -9.02
C ARG A 95 -6.81 1.64 -9.31
N ALA A 96 -7.23 0.82 -10.27
CA ALA A 96 -8.64 0.63 -10.61
C ALA A 96 -9.44 0.14 -9.40
N ARG A 97 -8.89 -0.76 -8.59
CA ARG A 97 -9.53 -1.26 -7.38
C ARG A 97 -9.77 -0.15 -6.35
N TYR A 98 -8.78 0.70 -6.05
CA TYR A 98 -8.97 1.79 -5.09
C TYR A 98 -9.95 2.83 -5.61
N GLN A 99 -9.92 3.17 -6.89
CA GLN A 99 -10.92 4.06 -7.52
C GLN A 99 -12.33 3.47 -7.43
N ALA A 100 -12.47 2.15 -7.60
CA ALA A 100 -13.75 1.47 -7.42
C ALA A 100 -14.26 1.55 -5.98
N PHE A 101 -13.39 1.40 -4.98
CA PHE A 101 -13.77 1.56 -3.58
C PHE A 101 -14.19 2.99 -3.25
N GLU A 102 -13.47 3.98 -3.77
CA GLU A 102 -13.81 5.40 -3.64
C GLU A 102 -15.20 5.69 -4.24
N ALA A 103 -15.49 5.17 -5.44
CA ALA A 103 -16.79 5.30 -6.09
C ALA A 103 -17.91 4.58 -5.33
N LEU A 104 -17.68 3.34 -4.86
CA LEU A 104 -18.67 2.59 -4.09
C LEU A 104 -19.00 3.29 -2.76
N ALA A 105 -18.00 3.87 -2.09
CA ALA A 105 -18.24 4.64 -0.87
C ALA A 105 -19.09 5.89 -1.14
N LEU A 106 -18.89 6.56 -2.29
CA LEU A 106 -19.71 7.69 -2.71
C LEU A 106 -21.14 7.26 -3.07
N ASP A 107 -21.30 6.14 -3.77
CA ASP A 107 -22.61 5.61 -4.17
C ASP A 107 -23.48 5.22 -2.95
N THR A 108 -22.86 4.93 -1.80
CA THR A 108 -23.56 4.64 -0.54
C THR A 108 -23.94 5.89 0.25
N VAL A 109 -23.44 7.08 -0.12
CA VAL A 109 -23.80 8.36 0.54
C VAL A 109 -25.31 8.64 0.30
N GLY A 110 -26.03 8.86 1.39
CA GLY A 110 -27.50 9.04 1.36
C GLY A 110 -28.29 7.79 1.78
N LEU A 111 -27.69 6.60 1.71
CA LEU A 111 -28.20 5.40 2.34
C LEU A 111 -27.42 5.10 3.63
N VAL A 112 -26.07 5.07 3.53
CA VAL A 112 -25.15 4.78 4.63
C VAL A 112 -23.79 5.45 4.32
N ALA A 113 -23.28 6.29 5.20
CA ALA A 113 -21.99 6.96 5.00
C ALA A 113 -20.83 6.07 5.41
N ILE A 114 -20.34 5.22 4.50
CA ILE A 114 -19.17 4.37 4.73
C ILE A 114 -17.89 5.18 4.57
N LYS A 115 -17.08 5.24 5.62
CA LYS A 115 -15.77 5.93 5.63
C LYS A 115 -14.60 4.99 5.88
N ASP A 116 -14.85 3.78 6.37
CA ASP A 116 -13.84 2.80 6.74
C ASP A 116 -13.95 1.56 5.86
N ILE A 117 -12.81 1.13 5.29
CA ILE A 117 -12.71 -0.02 4.40
C ILE A 117 -11.63 -0.96 4.93
N ALA A 118 -11.99 -2.21 5.24
CA ALA A 118 -11.06 -3.24 5.66
C ALA A 118 -10.63 -4.14 4.50
N LEU A 119 -9.33 -4.44 4.45
CA LEU A 119 -8.71 -5.32 3.46
C LEU A 119 -8.09 -6.52 4.17
N ALA A 120 -8.15 -7.68 3.53
CA ALA A 120 -7.78 -8.96 4.12
C ALA A 120 -6.31 -9.35 3.94
N GLN A 121 -5.39 -8.40 3.67
CA GLN A 121 -3.98 -8.72 3.68
C GLN A 121 -3.56 -9.21 5.07
N HIS A 122 -2.73 -10.27 5.08
CA HIS A 122 -2.38 -11.01 6.27
C HIS A 122 -0.85 -11.12 6.46
N ALA A 123 -0.39 -11.88 7.45
CA ALA A 123 1.02 -11.96 7.83
C ALA A 123 1.92 -12.46 6.70
N ASP A 124 1.46 -13.43 5.89
CA ASP A 124 2.27 -13.92 4.76
C ASP A 124 2.43 -12.86 3.67
N ASP A 125 1.38 -12.06 3.38
CA ASP A 125 1.46 -10.94 2.44
C ASP A 125 2.45 -9.86 2.90
N GLN A 126 2.56 -9.66 4.22
CA GLN A 126 3.51 -8.74 4.81
C GLN A 126 4.95 -9.23 4.57
N VAL A 127 5.21 -10.51 4.79
CA VAL A 127 6.51 -11.14 4.51
C VAL A 127 6.85 -11.06 3.02
N GLU A 128 5.90 -11.39 2.14
CA GLU A 128 6.09 -11.28 0.68
C GLU A 128 6.47 -9.85 0.27
N THR A 129 5.78 -8.86 0.84
CA THR A 129 6.03 -7.45 0.55
C THR A 129 7.43 -7.04 1.00
N LEU A 130 7.86 -7.47 2.18
CA LEU A 130 9.20 -7.20 2.71
C LEU A 130 10.29 -7.87 1.88
N LEU A 131 10.12 -9.15 1.51
CA LEU A 131 11.07 -9.89 0.66
C LEU A 131 11.22 -9.25 -0.72
N LEU A 132 10.11 -8.81 -1.33
CA LEU A 132 10.14 -8.07 -2.59
C LEU A 132 10.82 -6.70 -2.45
N ALA A 133 10.66 -6.03 -1.33
CA ALA A 133 11.36 -4.78 -1.06
C ALA A 133 12.87 -4.99 -0.91
N LEU A 134 13.30 -6.00 -0.15
CA LEU A 134 14.70 -6.39 0.02
C LEU A 134 15.36 -6.78 -1.30
N SER A 135 14.68 -7.60 -2.12
CA SER A 135 15.21 -8.04 -3.43
C SER A 135 15.43 -6.90 -4.43
N ARG A 136 14.76 -5.76 -4.22
CA ARG A 136 14.90 -4.55 -5.04
C ARG A 136 15.83 -3.50 -4.43
N GLY A 137 16.50 -3.80 -3.32
CA GLY A 137 17.33 -2.83 -2.62
C GLY A 137 16.56 -1.64 -2.05
N ALA A 138 15.33 -1.85 -1.60
CA ALA A 138 14.49 -0.77 -1.09
C ALA A 138 15.05 -0.20 0.22
N GLY A 139 14.95 1.13 0.38
CA GLY A 139 15.19 1.81 1.65
C GLY A 139 13.99 1.68 2.61
N LEU A 140 14.05 2.43 3.73
CA LEU A 140 13.04 2.40 4.79
C LEU A 140 11.57 2.48 4.30
N PRO A 141 11.21 3.29 3.29
CA PRO A 141 9.84 3.32 2.78
C PRO A 141 9.33 1.97 2.28
N GLY A 142 10.18 1.19 1.60
CA GLY A 142 9.81 -0.16 1.14
C GLY A 142 9.90 -1.20 2.26
N LEU A 143 10.90 -1.10 3.14
CA LEU A 143 11.10 -2.00 4.28
C LEU A 143 10.01 -1.83 5.36
N SER A 144 9.31 -0.70 5.39
CA SER A 144 8.13 -0.50 6.24
C SER A 144 6.94 -1.40 5.85
N ALA A 145 7.03 -2.09 4.71
CA ALA A 145 6.03 -2.99 4.15
C ALA A 145 4.62 -2.34 4.08
N MET A 146 3.56 -3.04 4.47
CA MET A 146 2.19 -2.50 4.40
C MET A 146 1.78 -1.89 5.74
N PRO A 147 1.26 -0.64 5.77
CA PRO A 147 0.72 -0.05 6.99
C PRO A 147 -0.58 -0.76 7.40
N ALA A 148 -0.83 -0.84 8.71
CA ALA A 148 -2.07 -1.38 9.24
C ALA A 148 -3.27 -0.45 8.96
N ARG A 149 -3.01 0.88 8.90
CA ARG A 149 -4.01 1.92 8.62
C ARG A 149 -3.40 3.04 7.78
N TRP A 150 -4.19 3.58 6.85
CA TRP A 150 -3.85 4.80 6.11
C TRP A 150 -5.12 5.49 5.61
N VAL A 151 -5.00 6.76 5.24
CA VAL A 151 -6.07 7.55 4.64
C VAL A 151 -5.80 7.74 3.15
N ARG A 152 -6.84 7.63 2.33
CA ARG A 152 -6.78 7.93 0.91
C ARG A 152 -8.14 8.45 0.43
N ALA A 153 -8.15 9.57 -0.29
CA ALA A 153 -9.36 10.21 -0.81
C ALA A 153 -10.47 10.41 0.26
N GLY A 154 -10.08 10.73 1.50
CA GLY A 154 -11.01 10.93 2.61
C GLY A 154 -11.57 9.64 3.23
N LEU A 155 -11.16 8.46 2.75
CA LEU A 155 -11.52 7.15 3.30
C LEU A 155 -10.39 6.56 4.14
N ASN A 156 -10.75 5.93 5.26
CA ASN A 156 -9.83 5.18 6.10
C ASN A 156 -9.73 3.74 5.59
N TYR A 157 -8.54 3.28 5.33
CA TYR A 157 -8.26 1.89 4.95
C TYR A 157 -7.57 1.18 6.10
N HIS A 158 -7.96 -0.07 6.33
CA HIS A 158 -7.46 -0.90 7.42
C HIS A 158 -7.01 -2.27 6.92
N ARG A 159 -5.99 -2.84 7.57
CA ARG A 159 -5.55 -4.24 7.40
C ARG A 159 -5.49 -4.91 8.78
N PRO A 160 -6.63 -5.35 9.30
CA PRO A 160 -6.68 -5.91 10.65
C PRO A 160 -5.96 -7.26 10.78
N LEU A 161 -5.69 -7.94 9.65
CA LEU A 161 -5.13 -9.29 9.63
C LEU A 161 -3.61 -9.35 9.44
N LEU A 162 -2.88 -8.22 9.44
CA LEU A 162 -1.43 -8.21 9.15
C LEU A 162 -0.57 -9.06 10.09
N GLN A 163 -1.09 -9.47 11.24
CA GLN A 163 -0.40 -10.35 12.18
C GLN A 163 -0.99 -11.76 12.23
N VAL A 164 -2.02 -12.07 11.42
CA VAL A 164 -2.69 -13.36 11.36
C VAL A 164 -2.09 -14.19 10.21
N PRO A 165 -1.60 -15.42 10.44
CA PRO A 165 -1.16 -16.31 9.37
C PRO A 165 -2.30 -16.68 8.41
N GLY A 166 -2.05 -16.75 7.10
CA GLY A 166 -3.05 -17.15 6.12
C GLY A 166 -3.59 -18.57 6.33
N SER A 167 -2.79 -19.47 6.92
CA SER A 167 -3.23 -20.81 7.33
C SER A 167 -4.33 -20.78 8.39
N GLU A 168 -4.27 -19.83 9.31
CA GLU A 168 -5.25 -19.61 10.37
C GLU A 168 -6.61 -19.20 9.79
N LEU A 169 -6.61 -18.32 8.76
CA LEU A 169 -7.83 -17.89 8.09
C LEU A 169 -8.56 -19.05 7.43
N ARG A 170 -7.80 -19.90 6.72
CA ARG A 170 -8.38 -21.11 6.10
C ARG A 170 -8.84 -22.13 7.12
N ALA A 171 -8.12 -22.32 8.23
CA ALA A 171 -8.53 -23.19 9.32
C ALA A 171 -9.85 -22.71 9.95
N TRP A 172 -9.98 -21.43 10.20
CA TRP A 172 -11.18 -20.80 10.76
C TRP A 172 -12.40 -20.97 9.84
N LEU A 173 -12.25 -20.81 8.51
CA LEU A 173 -13.32 -21.05 7.55
C LEU A 173 -13.75 -22.51 7.49
N ARG A 174 -12.78 -23.46 7.47
CA ARG A 174 -13.10 -24.91 7.48
C ARG A 174 -13.89 -25.33 8.71
N GLN A 175 -13.54 -24.81 9.89
CA GLN A 175 -14.26 -25.08 11.14
C GLN A 175 -15.72 -24.63 11.09
N ARG A 176 -16.04 -23.63 10.24
CA ARG A 176 -17.39 -23.09 10.05
C ARG A 176 -18.13 -23.68 8.85
N GLY A 177 -17.49 -24.56 8.10
CA GLY A 177 -18.05 -25.08 6.85
C GLY A 177 -18.27 -23.99 5.78
N ALA A 178 -17.57 -22.86 5.92
CA ALA A 178 -17.70 -21.74 4.97
C ALA A 178 -16.89 -22.00 3.70
N GLY A 179 -17.53 -21.85 2.53
CA GLY A 179 -16.90 -21.98 1.23
C GLY A 179 -16.20 -20.70 0.79
N TRP A 180 -15.20 -20.85 -0.09
CA TRP A 180 -14.53 -19.75 -0.81
C TRP A 180 -14.14 -20.22 -2.20
N ILE A 181 -13.79 -19.29 -3.09
CA ILE A 181 -13.25 -19.62 -4.42
C ILE A 181 -11.73 -19.49 -4.39
N GLU A 182 -11.05 -20.49 -4.94
CA GLU A 182 -9.59 -20.39 -5.22
C GLU A 182 -9.39 -19.79 -6.61
N ASP A 183 -8.64 -18.68 -6.68
CA ASP A 183 -8.28 -18.07 -7.96
C ASP A 183 -7.19 -18.93 -8.63
N PRO A 184 -7.44 -19.48 -9.82
CA PRO A 184 -6.45 -20.29 -10.55
C PRO A 184 -5.12 -19.57 -10.77
N SER A 185 -5.12 -18.24 -10.86
CA SER A 185 -3.91 -17.44 -11.03
C SER A 185 -2.96 -17.51 -9.81
N ASN A 186 -3.46 -17.91 -8.63
CA ASN A 186 -2.62 -18.10 -7.44
C ASN A 186 -1.60 -19.24 -7.58
N ALA A 187 -1.83 -20.19 -8.49
CA ALA A 187 -0.90 -21.27 -8.78
C ALA A 187 0.15 -20.93 -9.86
N ASP A 188 0.03 -19.78 -10.52
CA ASP A 188 0.90 -19.40 -11.62
C ASP A 188 2.26 -18.90 -11.10
N SER A 189 3.31 -19.73 -11.26
CA SER A 189 4.69 -19.45 -10.83
C SER A 189 5.39 -18.32 -11.61
N ARG A 190 4.79 -17.80 -12.70
CA ARG A 190 5.31 -16.61 -13.40
C ARG A 190 5.26 -15.38 -12.49
N TYR A 191 4.34 -15.32 -11.56
CA TYR A 191 4.25 -14.24 -10.59
C TYR A 191 5.21 -14.47 -9.42
N THR A 192 6.08 -13.51 -9.15
CA THR A 192 7.09 -13.60 -8.09
C THR A 192 6.48 -13.85 -6.70
N ARG A 193 5.31 -13.27 -6.40
CA ARG A 193 4.59 -13.51 -5.14
C ARG A 193 4.20 -14.98 -4.97
N ASN A 194 3.72 -15.62 -6.04
CA ASN A 194 3.33 -17.02 -5.99
C ASN A 194 4.55 -17.94 -5.77
N ARG A 195 5.70 -17.62 -6.40
CA ARG A 195 6.95 -18.33 -6.12
C ARG A 195 7.41 -18.17 -4.68
N ILE A 196 7.35 -16.96 -4.12
CA ILE A 196 7.67 -16.74 -2.71
C ILE A 196 6.79 -17.61 -1.82
N ARG A 197 5.47 -17.69 -2.07
CA ARG A 197 4.53 -18.52 -1.32
C ARG A 197 4.86 -20.01 -1.41
N ALA A 198 5.09 -20.49 -2.63
CA ALA A 198 5.27 -21.92 -2.89
C ALA A 198 6.65 -22.44 -2.48
N GLU A 199 7.70 -21.65 -2.68
CA GLU A 199 9.09 -22.11 -2.59
C GLU A 199 9.80 -21.54 -1.35
N LEU A 200 9.58 -20.27 -1.01
CA LEU A 200 10.38 -19.58 0.00
C LEU A 200 9.74 -19.59 1.40
N LEU A 201 8.43 -19.37 1.50
CA LEU A 201 7.76 -19.36 2.81
C LEU A 201 7.85 -20.71 3.54
N PRO A 202 7.76 -21.90 2.89
CA PRO A 202 7.97 -23.18 3.57
C PRO A 202 9.40 -23.33 4.13
N VAL A 203 10.41 -22.89 3.41
CA VAL A 203 11.82 -22.92 3.86
C VAL A 203 12.02 -21.98 5.05
N LEU A 204 11.47 -20.76 4.98
CA LEU A 204 11.49 -19.82 6.11
C LEU A 204 10.76 -20.39 7.33
N GLN A 205 9.63 -21.07 7.13
CA GLN A 205 8.89 -21.69 8.22
C GLN A 205 9.69 -22.80 8.91
N ALA A 206 10.43 -23.60 8.15
CA ALA A 206 11.27 -24.66 8.68
C ALA A 206 12.50 -24.10 9.43
N ALA A 207 13.17 -23.09 8.85
CA ALA A 207 14.38 -22.50 9.42
C ALA A 207 14.10 -21.53 10.59
N PHE A 208 13.03 -20.76 10.49
CA PHE A 208 12.67 -19.70 11.43
C PHE A 208 11.16 -19.75 11.75
N PRO A 209 10.68 -20.64 12.64
CA PRO A 209 9.24 -20.84 12.86
C PRO A 209 8.44 -19.57 13.20
N GLN A 210 9.11 -18.55 13.75
CA GLN A 210 8.48 -17.26 14.11
C GLN A 210 8.72 -16.14 13.09
N PHE A 211 9.17 -16.45 11.86
CA PHE A 211 9.59 -15.45 10.88
C PHE A 211 8.52 -14.40 10.56
N ARG A 212 7.23 -14.75 10.57
CA ARG A 212 6.14 -13.80 10.33
C ARG A 212 6.14 -12.67 11.35
N SER A 213 6.23 -13.00 12.62
CA SER A 213 6.22 -12.00 13.70
C SER A 213 7.53 -11.21 13.78
N THR A 214 8.68 -11.85 13.51
CA THR A 214 9.98 -11.16 13.52
C THR A 214 10.14 -10.23 12.34
N PHE A 215 9.66 -10.60 11.15
CA PHE A 215 9.67 -9.75 9.96
C PHE A 215 8.68 -8.58 10.10
N ALA A 216 7.48 -8.84 10.63
CA ALA A 216 6.51 -7.76 10.92
C ALA A 216 7.11 -6.73 11.89
N ARG A 217 7.79 -7.16 12.96
CA ARG A 217 8.48 -6.27 13.90
C ARG A 217 9.61 -5.47 13.24
N SER A 218 10.40 -6.10 12.36
CA SER A 218 11.44 -5.38 11.60
C SER A 218 10.84 -4.32 10.67
N ALA A 219 9.73 -4.63 10.02
CA ALA A 219 9.00 -3.67 9.19
C ALA A 219 8.42 -2.51 10.02
N GLU A 220 7.96 -2.78 11.24
CA GLU A 220 7.47 -1.77 12.17
C GLU A 220 8.60 -0.83 12.63
N HIS A 221 9.78 -1.37 12.96
CA HIS A 221 10.96 -0.54 13.25
C HIS A 221 11.36 0.33 12.05
N ALA A 222 11.32 -0.21 10.84
CA ALA A 222 11.55 0.58 9.63
C ALA A 222 10.49 1.68 9.44
N ALA A 223 9.22 1.41 9.77
CA ALA A 223 8.15 2.39 9.71
C ALA A 223 8.35 3.52 10.74
N GLN A 224 8.74 3.20 11.96
CA GLN A 224 9.07 4.20 13.00
C GLN A 224 10.26 5.08 12.57
N ALA A 225 11.34 4.46 12.09
CA ALA A 225 12.51 5.21 11.60
C ALA A 225 12.14 6.11 10.41
N LYS A 226 11.29 5.63 9.49
CA LYS A 226 10.74 6.45 8.39
C LYS A 226 9.96 7.65 8.92
N GLY A 227 9.13 7.47 9.96
CA GLY A 227 8.39 8.57 10.61
C GLY A 227 9.32 9.65 11.12
N LEU A 228 10.33 9.27 11.89
CA LEU A 228 11.35 10.20 12.41
C LEU A 228 12.10 10.95 11.30
N LEU A 229 12.41 10.28 10.18
CA LEU A 229 13.04 10.94 9.03
C LEU A 229 12.10 11.94 8.33
N ILE A 230 10.80 11.69 8.30
CA ILE A 230 9.81 12.65 7.78
C ILE A 230 9.76 13.87 8.69
N GLU A 231 9.64 13.70 10.00
CA GLU A 231 9.64 14.80 10.98
C GLU A 231 10.92 15.65 10.86
N LEU A 232 12.09 15.00 10.76
CA LEU A 232 13.36 15.72 10.55
C LEU A 232 13.34 16.49 9.24
N ALA A 233 12.82 15.93 8.14
CA ALA A 233 12.76 16.62 6.85
C ALA A 233 11.83 17.84 6.90
N GLU A 234 10.72 17.78 7.64
CA GLU A 234 9.80 18.89 7.85
C GLU A 234 10.46 20.02 8.66
N LEU A 235 11.19 19.68 9.72
CA LEU A 235 11.99 20.65 10.50
C LEU A 235 13.06 21.30 9.62
N ASP A 236 13.77 20.52 8.80
CA ASP A 236 14.79 21.04 7.89
C ASP A 236 14.17 21.95 6.82
N LEU A 237 13.02 21.59 6.25
CA LEU A 237 12.30 22.43 5.27
C LEU A 237 11.82 23.74 5.87
N ALA A 238 11.40 23.76 7.14
CA ALA A 238 11.02 25.00 7.83
C ALA A 238 12.20 25.97 7.94
N GLN A 239 13.44 25.48 8.05
CA GLN A 239 14.65 26.28 8.11
C GLN A 239 15.16 26.68 6.71
N VAL A 240 15.15 25.73 5.77
CA VAL A 240 15.69 25.90 4.42
C VAL A 240 14.73 26.66 3.49
N GLY A 241 13.43 26.59 3.76
CA GLY A 241 12.38 27.21 2.98
C GLY A 241 11.78 26.28 1.90
N VAL A 242 10.64 26.68 1.35
CA VAL A 242 9.95 26.01 0.24
C VAL A 242 9.66 27.03 -0.85
N PRO A 243 10.29 26.94 -2.02
CA PRO A 243 11.25 25.92 -2.47
C PRO A 243 12.58 26.01 -1.69
N PRO A 244 13.33 24.85 -1.60
CA PRO A 244 14.58 24.80 -0.84
C PRO A 244 15.61 25.84 -1.33
N GLN A 245 16.10 26.70 -0.43
CA GLN A 245 17.12 27.68 -0.69
C GLN A 245 18.51 27.07 -0.59
N LEU A 246 19.42 27.38 -1.53
CA LEU A 246 20.72 26.70 -1.65
C LEU A 246 21.63 26.91 -0.45
N ALA A 247 21.78 28.15 0.04
CA ALA A 247 22.71 28.43 1.14
C ALA A 247 22.32 27.67 2.42
N PRO A 248 21.10 27.79 2.99
CA PRO A 248 20.74 27.03 4.18
C PRO A 248 20.66 25.52 3.91
N LEU A 249 20.43 25.08 2.68
CA LEU A 249 20.50 23.65 2.33
C LEU A 249 21.94 23.13 2.38
N GLN A 250 22.91 23.90 1.93
CA GLN A 250 24.35 23.56 1.98
C GLN A 250 24.89 23.50 3.41
N ASP A 251 24.28 24.20 4.37
CA ASP A 251 24.64 24.15 5.79
C ASP A 251 24.23 22.83 6.45
N LEU A 252 23.30 22.07 5.86
CA LEU A 252 22.92 20.76 6.33
C LEU A 252 23.96 19.70 5.95
N SER A 253 24.10 18.67 6.78
CA SER A 253 24.89 17.49 6.41
C SER A 253 24.29 16.80 5.16
N ARG A 254 25.16 16.17 4.36
CA ARG A 254 24.71 15.48 3.11
C ARG A 254 23.57 14.49 3.32
N PRO A 255 23.52 13.66 4.41
CA PRO A 255 22.36 12.81 4.68
C PRO A 255 21.07 13.61 4.95
N ARG A 256 21.14 14.75 5.65
CA ARG A 256 19.97 15.61 5.89
C ARG A 256 19.50 16.28 4.61
N GLN A 257 20.41 16.78 3.76
CA GLN A 257 20.07 17.27 2.42
C GLN A 257 19.33 16.21 1.60
N ALA A 258 19.85 14.96 1.59
CA ALA A 258 19.23 13.85 0.88
C ALA A 258 17.82 13.52 1.40
N ASN A 259 17.63 13.53 2.71
CA ASN A 259 16.35 13.27 3.36
C ASN A 259 15.33 14.37 3.03
N LEU A 260 15.72 15.63 3.20
CA LEU A 260 14.91 16.81 2.87
C LEU A 260 14.47 16.79 1.40
N LEU A 261 15.40 16.58 0.47
CA LEU A 261 15.11 16.61 -0.97
C LEU A 261 14.16 15.47 -1.38
N ARG A 262 14.34 14.25 -0.85
CA ARG A 262 13.38 13.15 -1.08
C ARG A 262 11.99 13.50 -0.57
N HIS A 263 11.90 14.03 0.65
CA HIS A 263 10.62 14.41 1.24
C HIS A 263 9.95 15.54 0.46
N TRP A 264 10.66 16.61 0.15
CA TRP A 264 10.16 17.74 -0.63
C TRP A 264 9.64 17.31 -2.00
N LEU A 265 10.42 16.52 -2.75
CA LEU A 265 10.03 16.04 -4.07
C LEU A 265 8.80 15.15 -4.02
N HIS A 266 8.74 14.27 -3.02
CA HIS A 266 7.61 13.36 -2.87
C HIS A 266 6.33 14.07 -2.43
N SER A 267 6.42 14.93 -1.42
CA SER A 267 5.25 15.61 -0.83
C SER A 267 4.63 16.64 -1.76
N GLN A 268 5.47 17.41 -2.50
CA GLN A 268 4.98 18.47 -3.36
C GLN A 268 4.64 18.01 -4.78
N PHE A 269 5.34 17.01 -5.31
CA PHE A 269 5.28 16.66 -6.73
C PHE A 269 5.04 15.18 -6.99
N ALA A 270 4.88 14.36 -5.96
CA ALA A 270 4.84 12.89 -6.07
C ALA A 270 6.04 12.30 -6.86
N ALA A 271 7.16 13.03 -6.88
CA ALA A 271 8.36 12.66 -7.60
C ALA A 271 9.33 11.90 -6.69
N VAL A 272 9.84 10.75 -7.17
CA VAL A 272 10.76 9.90 -6.42
C VAL A 272 12.08 9.81 -7.21
N PRO A 273 13.18 10.43 -6.71
CA PRO A 273 14.49 10.33 -7.35
C PRO A 273 15.07 8.93 -7.18
N SER A 274 15.74 8.43 -8.22
CA SER A 274 16.62 7.26 -8.06
C SER A 274 17.84 7.63 -7.20
N THR A 275 18.54 6.62 -6.69
CA THR A 275 19.78 6.82 -5.91
C THR A 275 20.82 7.61 -6.71
N ALA A 276 21.01 7.30 -7.99
CA ALA A 276 21.94 8.00 -8.86
C ALA A 276 21.51 9.46 -9.11
N GLN A 277 20.23 9.70 -9.40
CA GLN A 277 19.71 11.06 -9.60
C GLN A 277 19.88 11.94 -8.36
N LEU A 278 19.64 11.38 -7.18
CA LEU A 278 19.81 12.13 -5.94
C LEU A 278 21.29 12.38 -5.62
N ALA A 279 22.17 11.41 -5.85
CA ALA A 279 23.62 11.57 -5.65
C ALA A 279 24.16 12.70 -6.53
N GLU A 280 23.83 12.70 -7.84
CA GLU A 280 24.19 13.75 -8.79
C GLU A 280 23.67 15.12 -8.37
N LEU A 281 22.40 15.21 -7.92
CA LEU A 281 21.84 16.45 -7.41
C LEU A 281 22.63 17.00 -6.22
N LEU A 282 22.97 16.14 -5.27
CA LEU A 282 23.76 16.51 -4.09
C LEU A 282 25.17 16.96 -4.45
N ASP A 283 25.80 16.35 -5.44
CA ASP A 283 27.13 16.74 -5.92
C ASP A 283 27.09 18.13 -6.59
N GLN A 284 26.05 18.39 -7.40
CA GLN A 284 25.89 19.73 -8.01
C GLN A 284 25.53 20.80 -6.98
N ILE A 285 24.74 20.48 -5.95
CA ILE A 285 24.49 21.40 -4.83
C ILE A 285 25.80 21.73 -4.12
N ALA A 286 26.63 20.73 -3.80
CA ALA A 286 27.91 20.95 -3.14
C ALA A 286 28.90 21.79 -3.99
N ALA A 287 28.91 21.57 -5.31
CA ALA A 287 29.74 22.34 -6.24
C ALA A 287 29.23 23.76 -6.49
N CYS A 288 28.00 24.09 -6.07
CA CYS A 288 27.36 25.36 -6.35
C CYS A 288 27.86 26.49 -5.42
N THR A 289 29.09 26.99 -5.65
CA THR A 289 29.75 28.02 -4.83
C THR A 289 29.60 29.43 -5.40
N THR A 290 29.11 29.58 -6.63
CA THR A 290 28.99 30.90 -7.34
C THR A 290 27.56 31.16 -7.79
N ARG A 291 27.24 32.46 -8.01
CA ARG A 291 25.92 32.87 -8.53
C ARG A 291 25.65 32.37 -9.95
N GLY A 292 26.66 32.12 -10.75
CA GLY A 292 26.56 31.66 -12.14
C GLY A 292 26.47 30.13 -12.31
N HIS A 293 26.59 29.36 -11.24
CA HIS A 293 26.54 27.90 -11.35
C HIS A 293 25.11 27.43 -11.67
N HIS A 294 24.97 26.67 -12.76
CA HIS A 294 23.69 26.11 -13.20
C HIS A 294 23.50 24.69 -12.68
N ILE A 295 22.36 24.46 -12.04
CA ILE A 295 21.90 23.12 -11.68
C ILE A 295 20.71 22.79 -12.58
N ARG A 296 20.78 21.68 -13.32
CA ARG A 296 19.66 21.13 -14.09
C ARG A 296 19.80 19.62 -14.20
N ILE A 297 18.98 18.88 -13.44
CA ILE A 297 19.05 17.43 -13.34
C ILE A 297 17.67 16.85 -13.58
N LYS A 298 17.62 15.77 -14.38
CA LYS A 298 16.38 14.99 -14.56
C LYS A 298 16.09 14.20 -13.28
N VAL A 299 14.91 14.39 -12.69
CA VAL A 299 14.44 13.68 -11.50
C VAL A 299 13.03 13.18 -11.76
N ALA A 300 12.85 11.87 -11.71
CA ALA A 300 11.60 11.19 -12.07
C ALA A 300 11.14 11.61 -13.48
N THR A 301 9.92 12.14 -13.62
CA THR A 301 9.34 12.61 -14.90
C THR A 301 9.63 14.07 -15.22
N GLY A 302 10.35 14.77 -14.33
CA GLY A 302 10.65 16.21 -14.47
C GLY A 302 12.12 16.54 -14.32
N TYR A 303 12.38 17.81 -14.04
CA TYR A 303 13.72 18.36 -13.85
C TYR A 303 13.76 19.19 -12.57
N ILE A 304 14.89 19.13 -11.86
CA ILE A 304 15.26 20.11 -10.84
C ILE A 304 16.21 21.10 -11.50
N GLU A 305 15.94 22.37 -11.31
CA GLU A 305 16.83 23.44 -11.72
C GLU A 305 16.98 24.49 -10.62
N ARG A 306 18.12 25.20 -10.65
CA ARG A 306 18.33 26.38 -9.84
C ARG A 306 17.67 27.59 -10.50
N ARG A 307 16.80 28.29 -9.74
CA ARG A 307 16.27 29.62 -10.10
C ARG A 307 16.60 30.60 -8.98
N GLY A 308 17.47 31.56 -9.28
CA GLY A 308 17.96 32.47 -8.25
C GLY A 308 18.71 31.75 -7.14
N SER A 309 18.23 31.86 -5.90
CA SER A 309 18.80 31.20 -4.72
C SER A 309 18.15 29.86 -4.39
N GLY A 310 17.07 29.46 -5.07
CA GLY A 310 16.29 28.25 -4.73
C GLY A 310 16.33 27.14 -5.79
N LEU A 311 15.94 25.95 -5.37
CA LEU A 311 15.75 24.77 -6.23
C LEU A 311 14.27 24.66 -6.62
N HIS A 312 14.00 24.48 -7.91
CA HIS A 312 12.65 24.30 -8.45
C HIS A 312 12.55 23.00 -9.23
N TRP A 313 11.48 22.25 -9.02
CA TRP A 313 11.13 21.08 -9.82
C TRP A 313 10.01 21.44 -10.80
N TYR A 314 10.11 20.98 -12.03
CA TYR A 314 9.07 21.13 -13.04
C TYR A 314 9.02 19.91 -13.96
N ASN A 315 7.83 19.66 -14.51
CA ASN A 315 7.62 18.63 -15.52
C ASN A 315 7.25 19.30 -16.85
N PRO A 316 8.11 19.24 -17.90
CA PRO A 316 7.84 19.88 -19.18
C PRO A 316 6.55 19.41 -19.88
N ALA A 317 6.12 18.18 -19.59
CA ALA A 317 4.89 17.63 -20.15
C ALA A 317 3.60 18.16 -19.47
N LEU A 318 3.72 18.82 -18.32
CA LEU A 318 2.60 19.37 -17.54
C LEU A 318 2.65 20.90 -17.44
N SER A 319 3.73 21.51 -17.90
CA SER A 319 3.85 22.98 -17.96
C SER A 319 3.39 23.44 -19.33
N PRO A 320 2.43 24.39 -19.41
CA PRO A 320 2.02 24.99 -20.67
C PRO A 320 3.15 25.76 -21.35
#